data_110f3de07201896069ce1c47d4d96b86
#
_entry.id   110f3de07201896069ce1c47d4d96b86
#
_cell.length_a   1.000
_cell.length_b   1.000
_cell.length_c   1.000
_cell.angle_alpha   90.00
_cell.angle_beta   90.00
_cell.angle_gamma   90.00
#
_symmetry.space_group_name_H-M   'P 1'
#
loop_
_entity.id
_entity.type
_entity.pdbx_description
1 polymer ?
#
loop_
_entity_poly.entity_id
_entity_poly.type
_entity_poly.pdbx_seq_one_letter_code
_entity_poly.pdbx_strand_id
1 'polypeptide(L)'
;GDSATFTETGKATYTAVFKDEDFDTQTVTVETPMKSSPEVKMIKNGASVRTSEPYGIRWAAGIRTADWNKLIEVYGENNVKAGVIVAPLDYVKQADEFTISAFNAASLQYADIVSDSFNAEVNAMAEGYSGFYASLVNIQAGNLNRKFAARAYVAVEKDGVVTYYYGEYSAENQARSIYEVSKSAVASSTEKETVKEFAKGVLNKVIDVTVENGNAVLTEIAGYA
;
A
#
# COMPACT_ATOMS: atom_id res chain seq x y z
N GLY A 1 15.87 13.77 -10.90
CA GLY A 1 14.50 13.80 -10.38
C GLY A 1 13.99 15.23 -10.20
N ASP A 2 12.69 15.40 -10.05
CA ASP A 2 12.04 16.67 -9.77
C ASP A 2 12.10 16.98 -8.27
N SER A 3 12.60 18.19 -7.90
CA SER A 3 12.70 18.63 -6.51
C SER A 3 11.51 19.49 -6.04
N ALA A 4 10.51 19.77 -6.90
CA ALA A 4 9.32 20.51 -6.50
C ALA A 4 8.57 19.84 -5.36
N THR A 5 8.10 20.64 -4.40
CA THR A 5 7.20 20.21 -3.33
C THR A 5 5.82 20.84 -3.53
N PHE A 6 4.86 20.53 -2.68
CA PHE A 6 3.53 21.18 -2.72
C PHE A 6 3.56 22.61 -2.17
N THR A 7 4.70 23.10 -1.64
CA THR A 7 4.88 24.45 -1.10
C THR A 7 5.95 25.26 -1.81
N GLU A 8 6.78 24.62 -2.66
CA GLU A 8 7.91 25.27 -3.33
C GLU A 8 8.06 24.76 -4.76
N THR A 9 8.44 25.68 -5.68
CA THR A 9 8.89 25.28 -7.01
C THR A 9 10.17 24.48 -6.91
N GLY A 10 10.39 23.61 -7.87
CA GLY A 10 11.55 22.72 -7.90
C GLY A 10 12.37 22.88 -9.17
N LYS A 11 13.29 21.94 -9.34
CA LYS A 11 14.09 21.80 -10.56
C LYS A 11 14.11 20.35 -10.98
N ALA A 12 13.93 20.10 -12.26
CA ALA A 12 14.13 18.78 -12.85
C ALA A 12 15.32 18.83 -13.81
N THR A 13 16.24 17.88 -13.67
CA THR A 13 17.40 17.73 -14.54
C THR A 13 17.17 16.55 -15.47
N TYR A 14 17.25 16.81 -16.77
CA TYR A 14 17.14 15.82 -17.83
C TYR A 14 18.50 15.63 -18.47
N THR A 15 18.94 14.39 -18.62
CA THR A 15 20.19 14.04 -19.27
C THR A 15 19.91 13.20 -20.51
N ALA A 16 20.31 13.68 -21.66
CA ALA A 16 20.27 12.92 -22.90
C ALA A 16 21.63 12.23 -23.10
N VAL A 17 21.62 10.91 -23.11
CA VAL A 17 22.78 10.08 -23.44
C VAL A 17 22.57 9.54 -24.85
N PHE A 18 23.47 9.89 -25.76
CA PHE A 18 23.40 9.42 -27.14
C PHE A 18 24.13 8.07 -27.27
N LYS A 19 23.63 7.22 -28.15
CA LYS A 19 24.27 5.92 -28.45
C LYS A 19 25.47 6.04 -29.41
N ASP A 20 25.56 7.19 -30.07
CA ASP A 20 26.62 7.51 -31.01
C ASP A 20 27.73 8.25 -30.27
N GLU A 21 28.97 7.78 -30.38
CA GLU A 21 30.17 8.32 -29.70
C GLU A 21 30.53 9.74 -30.20
N ASP A 22 30.00 10.16 -31.34
CA ASP A 22 30.22 11.50 -31.88
C ASP A 22 29.37 12.59 -31.18
N PHE A 23 28.47 12.21 -30.26
CA PHE A 23 27.61 13.17 -29.54
C PHE A 23 27.89 13.13 -28.05
N ASP A 24 28.25 14.26 -27.50
CA ASP A 24 28.42 14.44 -26.06
C ASP A 24 27.08 14.39 -25.30
N THR A 25 27.10 13.81 -24.12
CA THR A 25 25.98 13.83 -23.18
C THR A 25 25.55 15.26 -22.88
N GLN A 26 24.26 15.55 -23.05
CA GLN A 26 23.69 16.87 -22.77
C GLN A 26 22.81 16.82 -21.53
N THR A 27 22.90 17.87 -20.72
CA THR A 27 22.10 18.03 -19.50
C THR A 27 21.39 19.36 -19.51
N VAL A 28 20.05 19.33 -19.28
CA VAL A 28 19.22 20.52 -19.15
C VAL A 28 18.52 20.48 -17.80
N THR A 29 18.58 21.59 -17.06
CA THR A 29 17.83 21.77 -15.81
C THR A 29 16.72 22.79 -16.08
N VAL A 30 15.48 22.40 -15.78
CA VAL A 30 14.30 23.27 -15.91
C VAL A 30 13.65 23.48 -14.56
N GLU A 31 13.03 24.64 -14.35
CA GLU A 31 12.18 24.87 -13.18
C GLU A 31 10.86 24.12 -13.33
N THR A 32 10.40 23.53 -12.23
CA THR A 32 9.12 22.82 -12.16
C THR A 32 8.17 23.54 -11.22
N PRO A 33 6.87 23.62 -11.58
CA PRO A 33 5.88 24.29 -10.73
C PRO A 33 5.70 23.55 -9.42
N MET A 34 5.20 24.26 -8.39
CA MET A 34 4.75 23.61 -7.14
C MET A 34 3.72 22.52 -7.45
N LYS A 35 3.78 21.44 -6.70
CA LYS A 35 2.77 20.38 -6.75
C LYS A 35 1.49 20.84 -6.06
N SER A 36 0.34 20.36 -6.52
CA SER A 36 -0.96 20.71 -5.96
C SER A 36 -1.20 20.06 -4.58
N SER A 37 -0.52 18.96 -4.27
CA SER A 37 -0.67 18.19 -3.05
C SER A 37 0.61 17.40 -2.73
N PRO A 38 0.82 16.98 -1.45
CA PRO A 38 1.86 16.04 -1.09
C PRO A 38 1.71 14.72 -1.88
N GLU A 39 2.84 14.12 -2.23
CA GLU A 39 2.84 12.85 -2.96
C GLU A 39 2.85 11.68 -1.97
N VAL A 40 1.73 10.97 -1.89
CA VAL A 40 1.55 9.76 -1.11
C VAL A 40 1.07 8.62 -2.02
N LYS A 41 1.59 7.41 -1.82
CA LYS A 41 1.22 6.26 -2.67
C LYS A 41 1.42 4.92 -1.99
N MET A 42 0.85 3.89 -2.59
CA MET A 42 1.28 2.51 -2.34
C MET A 42 2.61 2.29 -3.06
N ILE A 43 3.63 1.83 -2.31
CA ILE A 43 5.00 1.62 -2.83
C ILE A 43 5.06 0.41 -3.75
N LYS A 44 4.26 -0.61 -3.46
CA LYS A 44 4.13 -1.82 -4.29
C LYS A 44 2.68 -2.09 -4.65
N ASN A 45 2.47 -2.66 -5.82
CA ASN A 45 1.22 -3.28 -6.17
C ASN A 45 1.02 -4.56 -5.35
N GLY A 46 -0.22 -4.79 -4.91
CA GLY A 46 -0.59 -5.95 -4.13
C GLY A 46 -0.23 -5.83 -2.65
N ALA A 47 -0.19 -6.99 -2.02
CA ALA A 47 0.07 -7.14 -0.61
C ALA A 47 0.93 -8.39 -0.39
N SER A 48 1.46 -8.54 0.82
CA SER A 48 2.20 -9.73 1.25
C SER A 48 1.70 -10.23 2.59
N VAL A 49 2.07 -11.45 2.97
CA VAL A 49 1.87 -11.93 4.33
C VAL A 49 2.77 -11.13 5.27
N ARG A 50 2.23 -10.70 6.43
CA ARG A 50 3.03 -10.08 7.48
C ARG A 50 4.02 -11.12 8.04
N THR A 51 5.28 -10.76 8.17
CA THR A 51 6.38 -11.69 8.44
C THR A 51 6.61 -12.03 9.92
N SER A 52 5.75 -11.52 10.80
CA SER A 52 5.79 -11.78 12.26
C SER A 52 4.39 -11.83 12.83
N GLU A 53 4.23 -12.46 14.00
CA GLU A 53 2.96 -12.47 14.73
C GLU A 53 2.55 -11.08 15.24
N PRO A 54 1.25 -10.78 15.30
CA PRO A 54 0.16 -11.55 14.72
C PRO A 54 0.22 -11.52 13.19
N TYR A 55 0.06 -12.70 12.55
CA TYR A 55 0.08 -12.79 11.10
C TYR A 55 -1.16 -12.16 10.47
N GLY A 56 -1.01 -11.74 9.24
CA GLY A 56 -2.07 -11.11 8.47
C GLY A 56 -1.57 -10.71 7.08
N ILE A 57 -2.29 -9.81 6.47
CA ILE A 57 -1.94 -9.20 5.17
C ILE A 57 -1.36 -7.81 5.41
N ARG A 58 -0.30 -7.44 4.69
CA ARG A 58 0.32 -6.11 4.77
C ARG A 58 0.53 -5.50 3.40
N TRP A 59 0.43 -4.18 3.36
CA TRP A 59 0.70 -3.33 2.20
C TRP A 59 1.85 -2.39 2.53
N ALA A 60 2.69 -2.11 1.54
CA ALA A 60 3.74 -1.11 1.63
C ALA A 60 3.25 0.22 1.06
N ALA A 61 3.26 1.25 1.88
CA ALA A 61 2.86 2.61 1.53
C ALA A 61 3.99 3.60 1.85
N GLY A 62 3.93 4.79 1.31
CA GLY A 62 4.91 5.83 1.62
C GLY A 62 4.49 7.19 1.15
N ILE A 63 5.09 8.19 1.74
CA ILE A 63 5.02 9.59 1.37
C ILE A 63 6.39 10.05 0.86
N ARG A 64 6.43 10.90 -0.15
CA ARG A 64 7.67 11.50 -0.61
C ARG A 64 8.36 12.22 0.55
N THR A 65 9.62 11.86 0.81
CA THR A 65 10.35 12.35 2.00
C THR A 65 10.44 13.88 2.04
N ALA A 66 10.63 14.53 0.90
CA ALA A 66 10.67 15.98 0.83
C ALA A 66 9.32 16.62 1.22
N ASP A 67 8.20 16.02 0.79
CA ASP A 67 6.87 16.49 1.15
C ASP A 67 6.57 16.25 2.64
N TRP A 68 6.97 15.09 3.18
CA TRP A 68 6.86 14.80 4.61
C TRP A 68 7.57 15.82 5.47
N ASN A 69 8.85 16.08 5.16
CA ASN A 69 9.66 17.05 5.91
C ASN A 69 9.04 18.45 5.85
N LYS A 70 8.49 18.83 4.69
CA LYS A 70 7.84 20.13 4.52
C LYS A 70 6.52 20.23 5.29
N LEU A 71 5.74 19.15 5.35
CA LEU A 71 4.53 19.10 6.17
C LEU A 71 4.86 19.27 7.66
N ILE A 72 5.90 18.57 8.15
CA ILE A 72 6.37 18.70 9.53
C ILE A 72 6.85 20.13 9.82
N GLU A 73 7.58 20.74 8.91
CA GLU A 73 8.04 22.13 9.04
C GLU A 73 6.88 23.13 9.17
N VAL A 74 5.83 22.95 8.33
CA VAL A 74 4.70 23.89 8.25
C VAL A 74 3.68 23.66 9.36
N TYR A 75 3.36 22.41 9.68
CA TYR A 75 2.25 22.07 10.58
C TYR A 75 2.69 21.54 11.94
N GLY A 76 3.96 21.14 12.09
CA GLY A 76 4.47 20.48 13.29
C GLY A 76 4.23 18.97 13.26
N GLU A 77 5.15 18.22 13.88
CA GLU A 77 5.17 16.75 13.85
C GLU A 77 3.87 16.13 14.41
N ASN A 78 3.31 16.68 15.46
CA ASN A 78 2.10 16.17 16.10
C ASN A 78 0.81 16.35 15.25
N ASN A 79 0.88 17.21 14.25
CA ASN A 79 -0.26 17.57 13.40
C ASN A 79 -0.21 16.90 12.02
N VAL A 80 0.77 16.02 11.78
CA VAL A 80 0.93 15.31 10.50
C VAL A 80 0.94 13.82 10.74
N LYS A 81 0.13 13.09 9.99
CA LYS A 81 0.03 11.63 10.07
C LYS A 81 0.05 11.02 8.68
N ALA A 82 0.81 9.95 8.50
CA ALA A 82 0.72 9.10 7.32
C ALA A 82 -0.01 7.80 7.68
N GLY A 83 -0.84 7.30 6.79
CA GLY A 83 -1.61 6.09 7.06
C GLY A 83 -2.14 5.41 5.81
N VAL A 84 -2.86 4.34 6.04
CA VAL A 84 -3.57 3.57 5.00
C VAL A 84 -4.97 3.25 5.52
N ILE A 85 -5.98 3.59 4.74
CA ILE A 85 -7.31 3.03 4.96
C ILE A 85 -7.40 1.67 4.28
N VAL A 86 -7.93 0.69 5.01
CA VAL A 86 -8.15 -0.68 4.52
C VAL A 86 -9.61 -1.03 4.71
N ALA A 87 -10.27 -1.50 3.66
CA ALA A 87 -11.66 -1.91 3.70
C ALA A 87 -11.92 -3.13 2.83
N PRO A 88 -12.97 -3.90 3.11
CA PRO A 88 -13.47 -4.91 2.19
C PRO A 88 -13.75 -4.30 0.81
N LEU A 89 -13.33 -4.98 -0.25
CA LEU A 89 -13.50 -4.49 -1.62
C LEU A 89 -14.97 -4.29 -2.01
N ASP A 90 -15.86 -5.11 -1.48
CA ASP A 90 -17.31 -4.96 -1.66
C ASP A 90 -17.85 -3.68 -1.02
N TYR A 91 -17.26 -3.21 0.08
CA TYR A 91 -17.60 -1.90 0.67
C TYR A 91 -17.04 -0.74 -0.15
N VAL A 92 -15.81 -0.88 -0.67
CA VAL A 92 -15.24 0.14 -1.57
C VAL A 92 -16.11 0.37 -2.80
N LYS A 93 -16.73 -0.71 -3.34
CA LYS A 93 -17.67 -0.62 -4.47
C LYS A 93 -19.02 0.02 -4.12
N GLN A 94 -19.40 0.07 -2.85
CA GLN A 94 -20.64 0.69 -2.37
C GLN A 94 -20.46 2.17 -2.03
N ALA A 95 -19.24 2.59 -1.70
CA ALA A 95 -18.94 3.98 -1.41
C ALA A 95 -18.78 4.79 -2.71
N ASP A 96 -19.15 6.07 -2.66
CA ASP A 96 -18.96 6.99 -3.79
C ASP A 96 -17.47 7.18 -4.11
N GLU A 97 -16.62 7.15 -3.08
CA GLU A 97 -15.17 7.27 -3.17
C GLU A 97 -14.49 6.46 -2.06
N PHE A 98 -13.27 5.97 -2.30
CA PHE A 98 -12.49 5.29 -1.26
C PHE A 98 -11.78 6.31 -0.36
N THR A 99 -12.54 7.02 0.46
CA THR A 99 -12.08 8.02 1.43
C THR A 99 -12.77 7.82 2.78
N ILE A 100 -12.13 8.28 3.85
CA ILE A 100 -12.69 8.23 5.20
C ILE A 100 -14.06 8.94 5.27
N SER A 101 -14.19 10.09 4.63
CA SER A 101 -15.44 10.85 4.64
C SER A 101 -16.58 10.12 3.92
N ALA A 102 -16.32 9.53 2.75
CA ALA A 102 -17.33 8.78 2.01
C ALA A 102 -17.77 7.51 2.75
N PHE A 103 -16.84 6.79 3.37
CA PHE A 103 -17.14 5.62 4.20
C PHE A 103 -17.98 5.98 5.42
N ASN A 104 -17.65 7.07 6.11
CA ASN A 104 -18.44 7.56 7.24
C ASN A 104 -19.85 7.97 6.81
N ALA A 105 -19.99 8.68 5.69
CA ALA A 105 -21.28 9.09 5.15
C ALA A 105 -22.16 7.89 4.78
N ALA A 106 -21.57 6.82 4.24
CA ALA A 106 -22.24 5.58 3.88
C ALA A 106 -22.42 4.59 5.06
N SER A 107 -21.91 4.92 6.25
CA SER A 107 -21.88 4.02 7.42
C SER A 107 -21.17 2.68 7.14
N LEU A 108 -20.17 2.69 6.27
CA LEU A 108 -19.36 1.52 5.94
C LEU A 108 -18.14 1.42 6.86
N GLN A 109 -17.76 0.19 7.21
CA GLN A 109 -16.63 -0.06 8.08
C GLN A 109 -15.31 -0.09 7.30
N TYR A 110 -14.27 0.44 7.91
CA TYR A 110 -12.89 0.41 7.44
C TYR A 110 -11.92 0.35 8.62
N ALA A 111 -10.70 -0.05 8.38
CA ALA A 111 -9.59 0.09 9.30
C ALA A 111 -8.75 1.31 8.89
N ASP A 112 -8.50 2.20 9.84
CA ASP A 112 -7.56 3.31 9.69
C ASP A 112 -6.23 2.92 10.36
N ILE A 113 -5.22 2.66 9.54
CA ILE A 113 -3.91 2.17 10.00
C ILE A 113 -2.91 3.30 9.87
N VAL A 114 -2.72 4.04 10.97
CA VAL A 114 -1.75 5.12 11.06
C VAL A 114 -0.36 4.54 11.29
N SER A 115 0.64 5.10 10.61
CA SER A 115 2.04 4.72 10.80
C SER A 115 2.63 5.36 12.05
N ASP A 116 3.25 4.54 12.91
CA ASP A 116 4.00 5.03 14.08
C ASP A 116 5.44 5.41 13.72
N SER A 117 5.98 4.86 12.63
CA SER A 117 7.35 5.10 12.18
C SER A 117 7.57 4.63 10.74
N PHE A 118 8.57 5.18 10.09
CA PHE A 118 8.99 4.70 8.78
C PHE A 118 9.89 3.46 8.89
N ASN A 119 9.81 2.60 7.88
CA ASN A 119 10.45 1.29 7.84
C ASN A 119 11.58 1.28 6.79
N ALA A 120 12.79 0.93 7.20
CA ALA A 120 13.96 0.92 6.33
C ALA A 120 13.82 -0.03 5.12
N GLU A 121 13.16 -1.18 5.31
CA GLU A 121 12.89 -2.13 4.22
C GLU A 121 11.98 -1.49 3.15
N VAL A 122 10.93 -0.77 3.57
CA VAL A 122 10.01 -0.10 2.65
C VAL A 122 10.67 1.11 2.00
N ASN A 123 11.49 1.88 2.75
CA ASN A 123 12.27 2.99 2.18
C ASN A 123 13.20 2.51 1.04
N ALA A 124 13.81 1.34 1.20
CA ALA A 124 14.67 0.75 0.17
C ALA A 124 13.91 0.29 -1.10
N MET A 125 12.58 0.15 -1.04
CA MET A 125 11.77 -0.22 -2.20
C MET A 125 11.48 0.96 -3.14
N ALA A 126 11.56 2.20 -2.63
CA ALA A 126 11.29 3.40 -3.42
C ALA A 126 12.16 4.57 -2.94
N GLU A 127 13.19 4.88 -3.72
CA GLU A 127 14.08 6.00 -3.44
C GLU A 127 13.30 7.32 -3.33
N GLY A 128 13.63 8.12 -2.31
CA GLY A 128 12.99 9.41 -2.06
C GLY A 128 11.65 9.33 -1.32
N TYR A 129 11.26 8.13 -0.86
CA TYR A 129 10.04 7.94 -0.06
C TYR A 129 10.35 7.49 1.36
N SER A 130 9.60 8.04 2.30
CA SER A 130 9.49 7.58 3.67
C SER A 130 8.35 6.59 3.74
N GLY A 131 8.69 5.30 3.79
CA GLY A 131 7.74 4.21 3.64
C GLY A 131 7.45 3.46 4.93
N PHE A 132 6.30 2.80 4.97
CA PHE A 132 5.83 2.03 6.11
C PHE A 132 4.95 0.86 5.66
N TYR A 133 4.77 -0.12 6.53
CA TYR A 133 3.80 -1.18 6.33
C TYR A 133 2.49 -0.89 7.05
N ALA A 134 1.37 -1.03 6.34
CA ALA A 134 0.04 -1.11 6.94
C ALA A 134 -0.40 -2.57 6.97
N SER A 135 -0.73 -3.09 8.16
CA SER A 135 -1.05 -4.50 8.37
C SER A 135 -2.48 -4.67 8.86
N LEU A 136 -3.25 -5.50 8.17
CA LEU A 136 -4.54 -6.01 8.64
C LEU A 136 -4.31 -7.40 9.24
N VAL A 137 -4.57 -7.53 10.53
CA VAL A 137 -4.36 -8.76 11.31
C VAL A 137 -5.68 -9.30 11.84
N ASN A 138 -5.66 -10.50 12.42
CA ASN A 138 -6.83 -11.16 13.01
C ASN A 138 -8.00 -11.33 12.01
N ILE A 139 -7.69 -11.62 10.76
CA ILE A 139 -8.69 -11.88 9.72
C ILE A 139 -9.43 -13.17 10.10
N GLN A 140 -10.74 -13.03 10.27
CA GLN A 140 -11.60 -14.15 10.66
C GLN A 140 -11.67 -15.20 9.55
N ALA A 141 -11.92 -16.46 9.95
CA ALA A 141 -11.95 -17.59 9.03
C ALA A 141 -12.88 -17.36 7.82
N GLY A 142 -14.08 -16.81 8.02
CA GLY A 142 -15.02 -16.51 6.94
C GLY A 142 -14.57 -15.41 5.97
N ASN A 143 -13.47 -14.69 6.25
CA ASN A 143 -12.94 -13.61 5.43
C ASN A 143 -11.60 -13.96 4.76
N LEU A 144 -11.14 -15.21 4.83
CA LEU A 144 -9.82 -15.58 4.29
C LEU A 144 -9.73 -15.40 2.77
N ASN A 145 -10.83 -15.58 2.05
CA ASN A 145 -10.91 -15.35 0.61
C ASN A 145 -11.48 -13.97 0.24
N ARG A 146 -11.96 -13.20 1.23
CA ARG A 146 -12.47 -11.85 1.00
C ARG A 146 -11.34 -10.90 0.64
N LYS A 147 -11.51 -10.13 -0.44
CA LYS A 147 -10.53 -9.12 -0.82
C LYS A 147 -10.68 -7.87 0.03
N PHE A 148 -9.54 -7.37 0.50
CA PHE A 148 -9.40 -6.09 1.16
C PHE A 148 -8.61 -5.15 0.26
N ALA A 149 -9.12 -3.94 0.10
CA ALA A 149 -8.47 -2.86 -0.63
C ALA A 149 -7.74 -1.95 0.34
N ALA A 150 -6.66 -1.33 -0.12
CA ALA A 150 -5.85 -0.41 0.67
C ALA A 150 -5.59 0.87 -0.12
N ARG A 151 -5.70 2.04 0.52
CA ARG A 151 -5.37 3.34 -0.06
C ARG A 151 -4.55 4.16 0.92
N ALA A 152 -3.38 4.62 0.49
CA ALA A 152 -2.51 5.45 1.31
C ALA A 152 -3.03 6.89 1.41
N TYR A 153 -2.77 7.52 2.54
CA TYR A 153 -3.05 8.94 2.76
C TYR A 153 -1.98 9.61 3.62
N VAL A 154 -1.91 10.93 3.55
CA VAL A 154 -1.34 11.78 4.57
C VAL A 154 -2.41 12.76 5.05
N ALA A 155 -2.47 12.97 6.36
CA ALA A 155 -3.40 13.89 7.00
C ALA A 155 -2.64 15.00 7.71
N VAL A 156 -3.15 16.21 7.63
CA VAL A 156 -2.66 17.36 8.38
C VAL A 156 -3.80 17.97 9.18
N GLU A 157 -3.51 18.34 10.42
CA GLU A 157 -4.45 19.04 11.30
C GLU A 157 -4.02 20.50 11.44
N LYS A 158 -4.96 21.41 11.22
CA LYS A 158 -4.78 22.82 11.44
C LYS A 158 -6.06 23.42 12.03
N ASP A 159 -5.92 24.12 13.15
CA ASP A 159 -7.04 24.80 13.82
C ASP A 159 -8.24 23.87 14.11
N GLY A 160 -7.98 22.59 14.45
CA GLY A 160 -8.97 21.55 14.71
C GLY A 160 -9.62 20.96 13.46
N VAL A 161 -9.15 21.31 12.26
CA VAL A 161 -9.62 20.75 10.98
C VAL A 161 -8.57 19.81 10.42
N VAL A 162 -8.97 18.57 10.11
CA VAL A 162 -8.12 17.58 9.48
C VAL A 162 -8.35 17.56 7.97
N THR A 163 -7.29 17.74 7.21
CA THR A 163 -7.29 17.62 5.74
C THR A 163 -6.56 16.36 5.33
N TYR A 164 -7.20 15.54 4.51
CA TYR A 164 -6.63 14.30 3.98
C TYR A 164 -6.19 14.47 2.52
N TYR A 165 -4.99 14.00 2.21
CA TYR A 165 -4.46 13.88 0.86
C TYR A 165 -4.27 12.40 0.55
N TYR A 166 -5.04 11.88 -0.40
CA TYR A 166 -5.05 10.46 -0.74
C TYR A 166 -4.18 10.17 -1.96
N GLY A 167 -3.49 9.03 -1.91
CA GLY A 167 -2.82 8.47 -3.06
C GLY A 167 -3.79 7.91 -4.09
N GLU A 168 -3.27 7.63 -5.28
CA GLU A 168 -3.99 6.92 -6.32
C GLU A 168 -4.43 5.53 -5.84
N TYR A 169 -5.57 5.09 -6.33
CA TYR A 169 -6.15 3.79 -6.00
C TYR A 169 -6.66 3.08 -7.25
N SER A 170 -6.37 1.78 -7.34
CA SER A 170 -7.09 0.87 -8.21
C SER A 170 -7.26 -0.50 -7.52
N ALA A 171 -8.43 -1.11 -7.69
CA ALA A 171 -8.71 -2.42 -7.10
C ALA A 171 -7.76 -3.51 -7.63
N GLU A 172 -7.39 -3.44 -8.90
CA GLU A 172 -6.46 -4.37 -9.53
C GLU A 172 -5.10 -4.36 -8.83
N ASN A 173 -4.59 -3.18 -8.51
CA ASN A 173 -3.27 -3.02 -7.91
C ASN A 173 -3.28 -3.23 -6.39
N GLN A 174 -4.31 -2.78 -5.67
CA GLN A 174 -4.27 -2.71 -4.21
C GLN A 174 -5.21 -3.68 -3.47
N ALA A 175 -6.16 -4.34 -4.16
CA ALA A 175 -7.06 -5.27 -3.48
C ALA A 175 -6.54 -6.72 -3.51
N ARG A 176 -6.40 -7.33 -2.32
CA ARG A 176 -5.95 -8.73 -2.15
C ARG A 176 -6.68 -9.40 -0.99
N SER A 177 -6.88 -10.71 -1.10
CA SER A 177 -7.24 -11.55 0.03
C SER A 177 -5.99 -12.18 0.67
N ILE A 178 -6.10 -12.58 1.94
CA ILE A 178 -5.01 -13.32 2.58
C ILE A 178 -4.79 -14.69 1.91
N TYR A 179 -5.82 -15.28 1.33
CA TYR A 179 -5.72 -16.48 0.51
C TYR A 179 -4.82 -16.25 -0.72
N GLU A 180 -5.04 -15.19 -1.50
CA GLU A 180 -4.22 -14.86 -2.67
C GLU A 180 -2.75 -14.63 -2.29
N VAL A 181 -2.49 -13.84 -1.24
CA VAL A 181 -1.10 -13.59 -0.81
C VAL A 181 -0.45 -14.82 -0.21
N SER A 182 -1.23 -15.71 0.42
CA SER A 182 -0.73 -17.00 0.93
C SER A 182 -0.31 -17.93 -0.19
N LYS A 183 -1.06 -18.00 -1.28
CA LYS A 183 -0.65 -18.75 -2.50
C LYS A 183 0.71 -18.27 -3.01
N SER A 184 0.88 -16.96 -3.11
CA SER A 184 2.14 -16.35 -3.55
C SER A 184 3.29 -16.62 -2.56
N ALA A 185 3.04 -16.56 -1.26
CA ALA A 185 4.04 -16.83 -0.23
C ALA A 185 4.53 -18.28 -0.26
N VAL A 186 3.64 -19.24 -0.40
CA VAL A 186 3.99 -20.68 -0.49
C VAL A 186 4.80 -20.98 -1.75
N ALA A 187 4.46 -20.35 -2.87
CA ALA A 187 5.16 -20.50 -4.15
C ALA A 187 6.53 -19.80 -4.20
N SER A 188 6.79 -18.86 -3.28
CA SER A 188 8.05 -18.09 -3.27
C SER A 188 9.24 -18.93 -2.85
N SER A 189 10.35 -18.83 -3.58
CA SER A 189 11.62 -19.45 -3.21
C SER A 189 12.39 -18.69 -2.12
N THR A 190 12.04 -17.42 -1.89
CA THR A 190 12.75 -16.50 -0.99
C THR A 190 12.00 -16.20 0.29
N GLU A 191 10.74 -16.64 0.42
CA GLU A 191 9.93 -16.40 1.61
C GLU A 191 10.40 -17.27 2.79
N LYS A 192 10.29 -16.73 4.01
CA LYS A 192 10.66 -17.43 5.24
C LYS A 192 9.74 -18.63 5.50
N GLU A 193 10.30 -19.74 6.00
CA GLU A 193 9.52 -20.95 6.29
C GLU A 193 8.38 -20.70 7.27
N THR A 194 8.58 -19.88 8.30
CA THR A 194 7.51 -19.51 9.27
C THR A 194 6.32 -18.82 8.58
N VAL A 195 6.58 -17.98 7.59
CA VAL A 195 5.54 -17.34 6.77
C VAL A 195 4.85 -18.36 5.87
N LYS A 196 5.60 -19.27 5.26
CA LYS A 196 5.05 -20.36 4.43
C LYS A 196 4.18 -21.30 5.24
N GLU A 197 4.56 -21.64 6.47
CA GLU A 197 3.75 -22.49 7.36
C GLU A 197 2.43 -21.82 7.72
N PHE A 198 2.47 -20.55 8.07
CA PHE A 198 1.24 -19.77 8.26
C PHE A 198 0.37 -19.75 6.99
N ALA A 199 0.98 -19.47 5.84
CA ALA A 199 0.29 -19.43 4.56
C ALA A 199 -0.34 -20.78 4.18
N LYS A 200 0.36 -21.89 4.39
CA LYS A 200 -0.21 -23.25 4.24
C LYS A 200 -1.43 -23.46 5.14
N GLY A 201 -1.36 -22.97 6.38
CA GLY A 201 -2.49 -23.01 7.31
C GLY A 201 -3.72 -22.24 6.81
N VAL A 202 -3.51 -21.10 6.15
CA VAL A 202 -4.60 -20.34 5.50
C VAL A 202 -5.18 -21.13 4.33
N LEU A 203 -4.34 -21.67 3.44
CA LEU A 203 -4.78 -22.44 2.27
C LEU A 203 -5.58 -23.67 2.69
N ASN A 204 -5.14 -24.40 3.70
CA ASN A 204 -5.83 -25.60 4.22
C ASN A 204 -7.21 -25.31 4.81
N LYS A 205 -7.52 -24.05 5.16
CA LYS A 205 -8.84 -23.65 5.63
C LYS A 205 -9.81 -23.26 4.50
N VAL A 206 -9.28 -22.99 3.32
CA VAL A 206 -10.06 -22.48 2.16
C VAL A 206 -10.19 -23.53 1.06
N ILE A 207 -9.31 -24.54 1.06
CA ILE A 207 -9.29 -25.61 0.05
C ILE A 207 -9.67 -26.93 0.71
N ASP A 208 -10.67 -27.60 0.15
CA ASP A 208 -10.98 -28.99 0.43
C ASP A 208 -10.22 -29.91 -0.54
N VAL A 209 -9.72 -31.02 -0.02
CA VAL A 209 -8.95 -32.01 -0.79
C VAL A 209 -9.75 -33.30 -0.82
N THR A 210 -10.27 -33.63 -1.99
CA THR A 210 -10.92 -34.92 -2.25
C THR A 210 -10.05 -35.78 -3.13
N VAL A 211 -10.28 -37.10 -3.12
CA VAL A 211 -9.58 -38.03 -4.03
C VAL A 211 -10.60 -38.61 -5.01
N GLU A 212 -10.42 -38.30 -6.27
CA GLU A 212 -11.25 -38.82 -7.37
C GLU A 212 -10.37 -39.62 -8.33
N ASN A 213 -10.75 -40.86 -8.56
CA ASN A 213 -10.01 -41.79 -9.44
C ASN A 213 -8.52 -41.91 -9.14
N GLY A 214 -8.14 -41.84 -7.82
CA GLY A 214 -6.76 -41.93 -7.37
C GLY A 214 -5.96 -40.61 -7.47
N ASN A 215 -6.58 -39.52 -7.92
CA ASN A 215 -5.95 -38.21 -8.02
C ASN A 215 -6.54 -37.26 -6.96
N ALA A 216 -5.66 -36.40 -6.39
CA ALA A 216 -6.13 -35.33 -5.50
C ALA A 216 -6.84 -34.24 -6.31
N VAL A 217 -8.06 -33.93 -5.91
CA VAL A 217 -8.86 -32.82 -6.44
C VAL A 217 -8.94 -31.74 -5.37
N LEU A 218 -8.49 -30.53 -5.71
CA LEU A 218 -8.53 -29.37 -4.83
C LEU A 218 -9.73 -28.50 -5.19
N THR A 219 -10.63 -28.31 -4.24
CA THR A 219 -11.83 -27.48 -4.42
C THR A 219 -11.85 -26.37 -3.38
N GLU A 220 -12.12 -25.13 -3.80
CA GLU A 220 -12.33 -24.03 -2.86
C GLU A 220 -13.61 -24.28 -2.04
N ILE A 221 -13.50 -24.14 -0.72
CA ILE A 221 -14.64 -24.31 0.18
C ILE A 221 -15.62 -23.16 -0.04
N ALA A 222 -16.85 -23.46 -0.43
CA ALA A 222 -17.91 -22.47 -0.62
C ALA A 222 -18.21 -21.74 0.70
N GLY A 223 -18.39 -20.43 0.63
CA GLY A 223 -18.75 -19.60 1.79
C GLY A 223 -17.58 -18.90 2.48
N TYR A 224 -16.36 -19.02 2.01
CA TYR A 224 -15.21 -18.19 2.40
C TYR A 224 -15.04 -16.96 1.49
N ALA A 225 -16.13 -16.37 1.06
CA ALA A 225 -16.14 -15.16 0.22
C ALA A 225 -16.27 -13.88 1.03
#